data_71e8c0d58f4dd693a3d7d1f91357d089
#
_entry.id   71e8c0d58f4dd693a3d7d1f91357d089
#
_cell.length_a   1.000
_cell.length_b   1.000
_cell.length_c   1.000
_cell.angle_alpha   90.00
_cell.angle_beta   90.00
_cell.angle_gamma   90.00
#
_symmetry.space_group_name_H-M   'P 1'
#
loop_
_entity.id
_entity.type
_entity.pdbx_description
1 polymer ?
#
loop_
_entity_poly.entity_id
_entity_poly.type
_entity_poly.pdbx_seq_one_letter_code
_entity_poly.pdbx_strand_id
1 'polypeptide(L)'
;MTTSLGYQINRNPIAQSFYVDQPTGCYVTKVDLYFNAKGSTAPVMLQLRPMVNGFPSTSEIVPSSTVYVNTANVNTSADVSLATSFEFEEPVYLKGLTDYALVCTTTDPSYQIYIAQIDEYEVGTTASRVNRNPALGSLFYSQNGGTFSPAQHQDLTFVIHRAEFTSTNGIVCLKNAPLPMKILNDNAIETTSSSTTVRIKHKGHGFLPNDPVTILGMDSSATIGGLATTQIMGSKTVQAIDWTGYTVTAGAAADSDDIGGGVNVKVSKNIPWSVMYLNEQKLMPTTTNMYTQIKGTTGKSYAGTETAYQKEDDFFNIDTNKTQYKPKPYVVANNAIETSELGSNVKSLEVYTTMLTQNTHVTPLLDLQRSSATLIDYQIDRQASGAATGFNVPIEYVAETNATGGSAA
;
A
#
# COMPACT_ATOMS: atom_id res chain seq x y z
N MET A 1 -5.73 20.26 -43.13
CA MET A 1 -5.64 21.23 -42.05
C MET A 1 -6.58 20.74 -40.94
N THR A 2 -6.03 20.10 -39.95
CA THR A 2 -6.76 19.70 -38.73
C THR A 2 -6.63 20.83 -37.73
N THR A 3 -7.66 21.64 -37.59
CA THR A 3 -7.79 22.61 -36.55
C THR A 3 -8.03 21.86 -35.23
N SER A 4 -7.02 21.69 -34.38
CA SER A 4 -7.22 21.34 -32.99
C SER A 4 -7.87 22.53 -32.30
N LEU A 5 -9.15 22.42 -31.99
CA LEU A 5 -9.80 23.28 -31.03
C LEU A 5 -9.20 22.96 -29.65
N GLY A 6 -8.17 23.70 -29.27
CA GLY A 6 -7.70 23.72 -27.91
C GLY A 6 -8.78 24.37 -27.04
N TYR A 7 -9.47 23.56 -26.22
CA TYR A 7 -10.26 24.09 -25.13
C TYR A 7 -9.28 24.76 -24.14
N GLN A 8 -9.15 26.09 -24.23
CA GLN A 8 -8.59 26.86 -23.15
C GLN A 8 -9.66 26.94 -22.05
N ILE A 9 -9.50 26.10 -21.06
CA ILE A 9 -10.23 26.27 -19.81
C ILE A 9 -9.61 27.49 -19.15
N ASN A 10 -10.30 28.63 -19.22
CA ASN A 10 -9.92 29.85 -18.50
C ASN A 10 -10.01 29.56 -17.00
N ARG A 11 -8.89 29.23 -16.41
CA ARG A 11 -8.73 29.08 -14.98
C ARG A 11 -8.02 30.33 -14.50
N ASN A 12 -8.67 31.10 -13.63
CA ASN A 12 -8.08 32.26 -12.96
C ASN A 12 -7.73 31.86 -11.52
N PRO A 13 -6.63 31.13 -11.29
CA PRO A 13 -6.26 30.77 -9.93
C PRO A 13 -5.80 31.99 -9.15
N ILE A 14 -6.16 31.98 -7.87
CA ILE A 14 -5.58 32.84 -6.84
C ILE A 14 -4.68 31.97 -5.96
N ALA A 15 -3.55 32.50 -5.56
CA ALA A 15 -2.64 31.77 -4.69
C ALA A 15 -2.13 32.66 -3.56
N GLN A 16 -1.86 32.06 -2.39
CA GLN A 16 -1.27 32.71 -1.24
C GLN A 16 -0.05 31.94 -0.81
N SER A 17 1.11 32.56 -0.76
CA SER A 17 2.30 31.95 -0.17
C SER A 17 2.26 32.01 1.35
N PHE A 18 2.84 30.99 1.97
CA PHE A 18 3.03 30.91 3.41
C PHE A 18 4.30 30.12 3.74
N TYR A 19 4.85 30.35 4.90
CA TYR A 19 6.10 29.72 5.34
C TYR A 19 5.82 28.72 6.46
N VAL A 20 6.42 27.54 6.37
CA VAL A 20 6.39 26.53 7.42
C VAL A 20 7.58 26.77 8.36
N ASP A 21 7.33 27.36 9.50
CA ASP A 21 8.35 27.77 10.49
C ASP A 21 8.86 26.61 11.35
N GLN A 22 8.14 25.50 11.41
CA GLN A 22 8.53 24.33 12.19
C GLN A 22 9.72 23.60 11.52
N PRO A 23 10.88 23.44 12.19
CA PRO A 23 12.05 22.80 11.59
C PRO A 23 11.82 21.35 11.14
N THR A 24 10.96 20.62 11.84
CA THR A 24 10.59 19.22 11.52
C THR A 24 9.55 19.09 10.42
N GLY A 25 8.95 20.21 9.99
CA GLY A 25 7.76 20.23 9.16
C GLY A 25 6.50 19.96 9.97
N CYS A 26 5.40 19.84 9.27
CA CYS A 26 4.09 19.55 9.86
C CYS A 26 3.19 18.81 8.86
N TYR A 27 2.13 18.22 9.37
CA TYR A 27 1.07 17.65 8.56
C TYR A 27 -0.14 18.58 8.55
N VAL A 28 -0.57 19.02 7.38
CA VAL A 28 -1.79 19.81 7.19
C VAL A 28 -2.95 18.86 6.93
N THR A 29 -4.04 19.04 7.67
CA THR A 29 -5.25 18.22 7.56
C THR A 29 -6.32 18.89 6.73
N LYS A 30 -6.47 20.20 6.87
CA LYS A 30 -7.45 21.01 6.11
C LYS A 30 -7.04 22.46 6.04
N VAL A 31 -7.65 23.16 5.10
CA VAL A 31 -7.54 24.61 4.95
C VAL A 31 -8.95 25.19 4.93
N ASP A 32 -9.19 26.22 5.70
CA ASP A 32 -10.42 26.99 5.68
C ASP A 32 -10.24 28.24 4.84
N LEU A 33 -11.15 28.46 3.88
CA LEU A 33 -11.24 29.64 3.04
C LEU A 33 -12.62 30.28 3.22
N TYR A 34 -12.71 31.61 2.97
CA TYR A 34 -13.91 32.38 3.20
C TYR A 34 -14.42 32.99 1.90
N PHE A 35 -15.69 32.75 1.61
CA PHE A 35 -16.34 33.19 0.38
C PHE A 35 -17.47 34.20 0.66
N ASN A 36 -17.53 35.30 -0.12
CA ASN A 36 -18.65 36.21 -0.14
C ASN A 36 -19.77 35.71 -1.07
N ALA A 37 -19.40 35.14 -2.22
CA ALA A 37 -20.33 34.55 -3.16
C ALA A 37 -19.83 33.23 -3.70
N LYS A 38 -20.76 32.37 -4.10
CA LYS A 38 -20.44 31.06 -4.70
C LYS A 38 -21.08 30.90 -6.08
N GLY A 39 -20.44 30.11 -6.90
CA GLY A 39 -20.95 29.73 -8.21
C GLY A 39 -22.06 28.69 -8.14
N SER A 40 -22.54 28.27 -9.29
CA SER A 40 -23.59 27.26 -9.41
C SER A 40 -23.21 26.06 -10.26
N THR A 41 -22.13 26.13 -11.04
CA THR A 41 -21.84 25.19 -12.12
C THR A 41 -20.57 24.36 -11.90
N ALA A 42 -19.61 24.86 -11.14
CA ALA A 42 -18.33 24.16 -10.98
C ALA A 42 -17.86 24.15 -9.52
N PRO A 43 -17.18 23.08 -9.10
CA PRO A 43 -16.54 23.01 -7.79
C PRO A 43 -15.37 24.01 -7.68
N VAL A 44 -14.97 24.27 -6.45
CA VAL A 44 -13.72 24.95 -6.14
C VAL A 44 -12.66 23.90 -5.84
N MET A 45 -11.49 24.04 -6.44
CA MET A 45 -10.33 23.19 -6.21
C MET A 45 -9.29 23.95 -5.39
N LEU A 46 -8.74 23.30 -4.36
CA LEU A 46 -7.58 23.77 -3.61
C LEU A 46 -6.42 22.81 -3.80
N GLN A 47 -5.22 23.35 -3.94
CA GLN A 47 -3.96 22.61 -3.99
C GLN A 47 -2.90 23.30 -3.13
N LEU A 48 -2.01 22.47 -2.53
CA LEU A 48 -0.75 22.97 -1.97
C LEU A 48 0.36 22.77 -3.01
N ARG A 49 1.12 23.82 -3.26
CA ARG A 49 2.24 23.78 -4.21
C ARG A 49 3.52 24.29 -3.57
N PRO A 50 4.69 23.74 -3.90
CA PRO A 50 5.95 24.33 -3.47
C PRO A 50 6.16 25.68 -4.16
N MET A 51 6.94 26.57 -3.50
CA MET A 51 7.40 27.80 -4.11
C MET A 51 8.71 27.54 -4.87
N VAL A 52 8.80 28.01 -6.09
CA VAL A 52 9.99 27.94 -6.94
C VAL A 52 10.37 29.34 -7.40
N ASN A 53 11.57 29.79 -7.07
CA ASN A 53 12.06 31.13 -7.41
C ASN A 53 11.12 32.27 -6.96
N GLY A 54 10.44 32.10 -5.81
CA GLY A 54 9.52 33.10 -5.26
C GLY A 54 8.12 33.08 -5.86
N PHE A 55 7.78 32.09 -6.68
CA PHE A 55 6.46 31.93 -7.29
C PHE A 55 5.87 30.53 -6.98
N PRO A 56 4.51 30.41 -6.93
CA PRO A 56 3.88 29.10 -6.86
C PRO A 56 4.28 28.23 -8.04
N SER A 57 4.71 26.99 -7.79
CA SER A 57 5.08 26.04 -8.85
C SER A 57 3.89 25.80 -9.79
N THR A 58 4.17 25.79 -11.09
CA THR A 58 3.18 25.49 -12.13
C THR A 58 3.11 24.02 -12.50
N SER A 59 4.17 23.26 -12.19
CA SER A 59 4.34 21.85 -12.55
C SER A 59 4.29 20.90 -11.37
N GLU A 60 4.59 21.37 -10.17
CA GLU A 60 4.67 20.53 -8.96
C GLU A 60 3.50 20.82 -8.01
N ILE A 61 2.90 19.74 -7.53
CA ILE A 61 1.84 19.76 -6.52
C ILE A 61 2.34 18.89 -5.37
N VAL A 62 2.13 19.33 -4.14
CA VAL A 62 2.43 18.49 -2.96
C VAL A 62 1.56 17.23 -3.03
N PRO A 63 2.13 16.02 -2.88
CA PRO A 63 1.33 14.79 -2.93
C PRO A 63 0.14 14.81 -1.98
N SER A 64 -0.99 14.25 -2.42
CA SER A 64 -2.26 14.16 -1.67
C SER A 64 -2.88 15.51 -1.28
N SER A 65 -2.44 16.65 -1.84
CA SER A 65 -2.89 17.99 -1.47
C SER A 65 -3.94 18.59 -2.41
N THR A 66 -4.54 17.80 -3.30
CA THR A 66 -5.60 18.30 -4.17
C THR A 66 -6.96 17.92 -3.60
N VAL A 67 -7.80 18.91 -3.35
CA VAL A 67 -9.15 18.70 -2.85
C VAL A 67 -10.17 19.54 -3.63
N TYR A 68 -11.35 18.98 -3.84
CA TYR A 68 -12.47 19.62 -4.52
C TYR A 68 -13.63 19.78 -3.55
N VAL A 69 -14.18 20.99 -3.46
CA VAL A 69 -15.42 21.25 -2.71
C VAL A 69 -16.52 21.61 -3.70
N ASN A 70 -17.57 20.80 -3.71
CA ASN A 70 -18.74 21.04 -4.55
C ASN A 70 -19.47 22.31 -4.12
N THR A 71 -20.11 23.00 -5.06
CA THR A 71 -20.86 24.24 -4.86
C THR A 71 -21.85 24.17 -3.69
N ALA A 72 -22.51 23.02 -3.50
CA ALA A 72 -23.45 22.81 -2.41
C ALA A 72 -22.81 22.97 -1.03
N ASN A 73 -21.55 22.60 -0.90
CA ASN A 73 -20.77 22.57 0.35
C ASN A 73 -19.93 23.85 0.56
N VAL A 74 -19.97 24.79 -0.38
CA VAL A 74 -19.32 26.10 -0.21
C VAL A 74 -20.22 26.99 0.64
N ASN A 75 -19.71 27.41 1.79
CA ASN A 75 -20.36 28.36 2.66
C ASN A 75 -20.05 29.80 2.20
N THR A 76 -21.01 30.69 2.35
CA THR A 76 -20.85 32.11 2.06
C THR A 76 -21.36 32.95 3.23
N SER A 77 -20.70 34.04 3.53
CA SER A 77 -21.16 35.03 4.54
C SER A 77 -20.75 36.43 4.14
N ALA A 78 -21.53 37.41 4.55
CA ALA A 78 -21.22 38.83 4.30
C ALA A 78 -20.19 39.42 5.28
N ASP A 79 -19.92 38.72 6.38
CA ASP A 79 -19.12 39.20 7.52
C ASP A 79 -17.88 38.31 7.81
N VAL A 80 -17.52 37.41 6.88
CA VAL A 80 -16.39 36.46 7.00
C VAL A 80 -16.57 35.44 8.16
N SER A 81 -17.79 35.28 8.68
CA SER A 81 -18.05 34.41 9.83
C SER A 81 -18.10 32.90 9.48
N LEU A 82 -18.37 32.55 8.23
CA LEU A 82 -18.55 31.17 7.78
C LEU A 82 -17.41 30.72 6.89
N ALA A 83 -16.64 29.76 7.41
CA ALA A 83 -15.56 29.13 6.65
C ALA A 83 -16.08 28.01 5.73
N THR A 84 -15.43 27.84 4.59
CA THR A 84 -15.51 26.64 3.76
C THR A 84 -14.25 25.82 4.00
N SER A 85 -14.40 24.60 4.55
CA SER A 85 -13.28 23.71 4.84
C SER A 85 -12.93 22.86 3.63
N PHE A 86 -11.66 22.87 3.27
CA PHE A 86 -11.03 22.00 2.27
C PHE A 86 -10.24 20.94 3.02
N GLU A 87 -10.87 19.81 3.31
CA GLU A 87 -10.29 18.71 4.06
C GLU A 87 -9.58 17.75 3.11
N PHE A 88 -8.30 17.46 3.39
CA PHE A 88 -7.52 16.52 2.60
C PHE A 88 -7.90 15.08 3.00
N GLU A 89 -7.94 14.17 2.03
CA GLU A 89 -8.24 12.76 2.25
C GLU A 89 -7.23 12.12 3.23
N GLU A 90 -5.97 12.56 3.12
CA GLU A 90 -4.87 12.16 4.00
C GLU A 90 -4.12 13.41 4.50
N PRO A 91 -3.55 13.38 5.73
CA PRO A 91 -2.72 14.48 6.20
C PRO A 91 -1.53 14.72 5.27
N VAL A 92 -1.37 15.95 4.80
CA VAL A 92 -0.36 16.34 3.82
C VAL A 92 0.90 16.83 4.53
N TYR A 93 2.02 16.14 4.33
CA TYR A 93 3.29 16.56 4.91
C TYR A 93 3.88 17.76 4.18
N LEU A 94 4.21 18.80 4.92
CA LEU A 94 4.98 19.96 4.50
C LEU A 94 6.34 19.98 5.19
N LYS A 95 7.40 20.10 4.40
CA LYS A 95 8.76 20.18 4.92
C LYS A 95 8.95 21.49 5.69
N GLY A 96 9.68 21.40 6.79
CA GLY A 96 10.00 22.58 7.61
C GLY A 96 10.95 23.56 6.92
N LEU A 97 10.90 24.81 7.37
CA LEU A 97 11.72 25.91 6.89
C LEU A 97 11.62 26.11 5.37
N THR A 98 10.41 25.97 4.84
CA THR A 98 10.13 25.98 3.39
C THR A 98 8.88 26.77 3.10
N ASP A 99 8.90 27.50 1.98
CA ASP A 99 7.74 28.24 1.47
C ASP A 99 6.85 27.36 0.60
N TYR A 100 5.55 27.48 0.79
CA TYR A 100 4.51 26.84 0.01
C TYR A 100 3.46 27.87 -0.42
N ALA A 101 2.59 27.47 -1.34
CA ALA A 101 1.44 28.25 -1.75
C ALA A 101 0.16 27.42 -1.67
N LEU A 102 -0.88 28.04 -1.14
CA LEU A 102 -2.27 27.64 -1.35
C LEU A 102 -2.69 28.11 -2.74
N VAL A 103 -3.15 27.24 -3.60
CA VAL A 103 -3.64 27.60 -4.94
C VAL A 103 -5.10 27.22 -5.03
N CYS A 104 -5.96 28.21 -5.08
CA CYS A 104 -7.41 28.05 -5.21
C CYS A 104 -7.83 28.35 -6.65
N THR A 105 -8.61 27.49 -7.27
CA THR A 105 -9.05 27.66 -8.65
C THR A 105 -10.46 27.10 -8.89
N THR A 106 -11.19 27.75 -9.79
CA THR A 106 -12.49 27.29 -10.27
C THR A 106 -12.66 27.69 -11.73
N THR A 107 -13.59 27.08 -12.43
CA THR A 107 -13.99 27.46 -13.79
C THR A 107 -15.26 28.33 -13.80
N ASP A 108 -15.89 28.54 -12.64
CA ASP A 108 -17.08 29.39 -12.51
C ASP A 108 -16.67 30.78 -11.99
N PRO A 109 -16.87 31.85 -12.77
CA PRO A 109 -16.44 33.21 -12.42
C PRO A 109 -17.28 33.84 -11.30
N SER A 110 -18.34 33.20 -10.85
CA SER A 110 -19.26 33.76 -9.84
C SER A 110 -18.74 33.62 -8.41
N TYR A 111 -17.65 32.89 -8.19
CA TYR A 111 -17.06 32.79 -6.87
C TYR A 111 -16.32 34.06 -6.50
N GLN A 112 -16.55 34.53 -5.27
CA GLN A 112 -15.83 35.64 -4.66
C GLN A 112 -15.24 35.20 -3.33
N ILE A 113 -13.91 35.28 -3.21
CA ILE A 113 -13.16 34.93 -2.03
C ILE A 113 -12.69 36.20 -1.30
N TYR A 114 -12.67 36.15 0.03
CA TYR A 114 -12.22 37.27 0.84
C TYR A 114 -10.67 37.38 0.84
N ILE A 115 -10.24 38.60 0.67
CA ILE A 115 -8.84 39.05 0.80
C ILE A 115 -8.76 40.22 1.76
N ALA A 116 -7.63 40.38 2.44
CA ALA A 116 -7.27 41.59 3.16
C ALA A 116 -6.40 42.47 2.28
N GLN A 117 -6.65 43.78 2.25
CA GLN A 117 -5.84 44.75 1.53
C GLN A 117 -5.39 45.85 2.47
N ILE A 118 -4.12 46.19 2.43
CA ILE A 118 -3.59 47.31 3.26
C ILE A 118 -4.33 48.59 2.92
N ASP A 119 -4.68 49.34 3.98
CA ASP A 119 -5.42 50.63 3.97
C ASP A 119 -6.92 50.55 3.60
N GLU A 120 -7.45 49.33 3.32
CA GLU A 120 -8.90 49.14 3.21
C GLU A 120 -9.55 48.89 4.58
N TYR A 121 -10.83 49.12 4.67
CA TYR A 121 -11.59 48.87 5.90
C TYR A 121 -11.76 47.38 6.15
N GLU A 122 -11.67 47.03 7.42
CA GLU A 122 -12.02 45.64 7.85
C GLU A 122 -13.52 45.40 7.58
N VAL A 123 -13.87 44.18 7.21
CA VAL A 123 -15.25 43.80 6.88
C VAL A 123 -16.18 44.10 8.07
N GLY A 124 -17.30 44.79 7.81
CA GLY A 124 -18.29 45.12 8.80
C GLY A 124 -18.00 46.37 9.64
N THR A 125 -16.90 47.10 9.38
CA THR A 125 -16.58 48.34 10.10
C THR A 125 -16.06 49.41 9.17
N THR A 126 -16.24 50.66 9.56
CA THR A 126 -15.62 51.85 8.95
C THR A 126 -14.65 52.53 9.90
N ALA A 127 -14.43 51.97 11.08
CA ALA A 127 -13.59 52.54 12.12
C ALA A 127 -12.16 51.94 12.12
N SER A 128 -11.99 50.74 11.60
CA SER A 128 -10.71 50.01 11.60
C SER A 128 -10.27 49.72 10.18
N ARG A 129 -8.97 49.90 9.91
CA ARG A 129 -8.34 49.61 8.61
C ARG A 129 -7.26 48.57 8.79
N VAL A 130 -7.06 47.74 7.76
CA VAL A 130 -5.93 46.78 7.66
C VAL A 130 -4.64 47.59 7.56
N ASN A 131 -3.83 47.56 8.59
CA ASN A 131 -2.58 48.33 8.68
C ASN A 131 -1.31 47.49 8.45
N ARG A 132 -1.44 46.16 8.36
CA ARG A 132 -0.35 45.24 8.08
C ARG A 132 -0.90 43.96 7.47
N ASN A 133 -0.06 43.26 6.69
CA ASN A 133 -0.35 41.89 6.27
C ASN A 133 -0.24 40.94 7.45
N PRO A 134 -1.26 40.13 7.73
CA PRO A 134 -1.25 39.21 8.88
C PRO A 134 -0.34 37.99 8.62
N ALA A 135 -0.11 37.60 7.36
CA ALA A 135 0.71 36.46 6.99
C ALA A 135 2.08 36.88 6.43
N LEU A 136 3.11 36.06 6.69
CA LEU A 136 4.40 36.17 6.02
C LEU A 136 4.29 35.54 4.65
N GLY A 137 3.92 36.29 3.65
CA GLY A 137 3.74 35.79 2.30
C GLY A 137 3.18 36.87 1.37
N SER A 138 2.75 36.47 0.20
CA SER A 138 2.12 37.35 -0.78
C SER A 138 0.97 36.64 -1.46
N LEU A 139 -0.03 37.44 -1.82
CA LEU A 139 -1.08 37.00 -2.73
C LEU A 139 -0.57 36.99 -4.17
N PHE A 140 -1.03 36.06 -4.96
CA PHE A 140 -0.70 35.95 -6.38
C PHE A 140 -1.97 35.78 -7.20
N TYR A 141 -2.01 36.46 -8.33
CA TYR A 141 -3.06 36.31 -9.34
C TYR A 141 -2.50 35.63 -10.58
N SER A 142 -3.33 34.82 -11.22
CA SER A 142 -2.99 34.23 -12.52
C SER A 142 -4.20 34.25 -13.43
N GLN A 143 -3.98 34.54 -14.72
CA GLN A 143 -5.02 34.48 -15.75
C GLN A 143 -5.02 33.16 -16.52
N ASN A 144 -3.94 32.40 -16.48
CA ASN A 144 -3.75 31.20 -17.30
C ASN A 144 -3.34 29.97 -16.51
N GLY A 145 -3.17 30.07 -15.17
CA GLY A 145 -2.67 29.00 -14.33
C GLY A 145 -1.19 28.64 -14.52
N GLY A 146 -0.50 29.29 -15.45
CA GLY A 146 0.89 29.07 -15.77
C GLY A 146 1.85 30.22 -15.42
N THR A 147 1.28 31.39 -15.10
CA THR A 147 2.06 32.56 -14.69
C THR A 147 1.37 33.24 -13.55
N PHE A 148 2.09 33.50 -12.47
CA PHE A 148 1.59 34.15 -11.27
C PHE A 148 2.20 35.55 -11.12
N SER A 149 1.36 36.56 -10.83
CA SER A 149 1.77 37.93 -10.57
C SER A 149 1.54 38.26 -9.08
N PRO A 150 2.56 38.69 -8.33
CA PRO A 150 2.43 38.96 -6.91
C PRO A 150 1.66 40.26 -6.65
N ALA A 151 0.86 40.29 -5.58
CA ALA A 151 0.18 41.44 -5.03
C ALA A 151 0.56 41.57 -3.55
N GLN A 152 1.70 42.20 -3.27
CA GLN A 152 2.31 42.25 -1.95
C GLN A 152 1.53 43.05 -0.90
N HIS A 153 0.55 43.86 -1.32
CA HIS A 153 -0.30 44.65 -0.45
C HIS A 153 -1.62 43.94 -0.10
N GLN A 154 -1.76 42.68 -0.54
CA GLN A 154 -2.97 41.86 -0.36
C GLN A 154 -2.62 40.51 0.19
N ASP A 155 -3.48 39.95 1.02
CA ASP A 155 -3.41 38.57 1.53
C ASP A 155 -4.78 37.90 1.41
N LEU A 156 -4.78 36.62 1.13
CA LEU A 156 -5.96 35.76 1.20
C LEU A 156 -6.37 35.56 2.66
N THR A 157 -7.67 35.57 2.93
CA THR A 157 -8.19 35.21 4.24
C THR A 157 -8.29 33.70 4.35
N PHE A 158 -7.46 33.07 5.20
CA PHE A 158 -7.40 31.63 5.34
C PHE A 158 -6.97 31.18 6.74
N VAL A 159 -7.27 29.92 7.07
CA VAL A 159 -6.75 29.22 8.25
C VAL A 159 -6.22 27.86 7.83
N ILE A 160 -4.99 27.54 8.23
CA ILE A 160 -4.39 26.21 8.03
C ILE A 160 -4.49 25.42 9.34
N HIS A 161 -5.05 24.22 9.25
CA HIS A 161 -5.15 23.29 10.36
C HIS A 161 -4.09 22.21 10.21
N ARG A 162 -3.29 22.02 11.25
CA ARG A 162 -2.27 20.97 11.30
C ARG A 162 -2.71 19.84 12.21
N ALA A 163 -2.20 18.63 11.92
CA ALA A 163 -2.35 17.49 12.80
C ALA A 163 -1.50 17.63 14.05
N GLU A 164 -2.00 17.09 15.14
CA GLU A 164 -1.26 16.81 16.36
C GLU A 164 -1.48 15.35 16.75
N PHE A 165 -0.39 14.57 16.77
CA PHE A 165 -0.45 13.15 17.03
C PHE A 165 -0.38 12.89 18.53
N THR A 166 -1.30 12.12 19.06
CA THR A 166 -1.41 11.83 20.50
C THR A 166 -0.45 10.73 20.98
N SER A 167 0.15 9.99 20.03
CA SER A 167 1.08 8.89 20.35
C SER A 167 2.44 9.11 19.70
N THR A 168 3.50 8.74 20.42
CA THR A 168 4.87 8.76 19.90
C THR A 168 5.30 7.45 19.23
N ASN A 169 4.45 6.45 19.28
CA ASN A 169 4.67 5.17 18.62
C ASN A 169 3.38 4.66 17.98
N GLY A 170 3.53 3.89 16.94
CA GLY A 170 2.45 3.23 16.23
C GLY A 170 2.95 1.93 15.59
N ILE A 171 2.03 1.06 15.27
CA ILE A 171 2.33 -0.22 14.65
C ILE A 171 1.36 -0.45 13.50
N VAL A 172 1.90 -0.83 12.35
CA VAL A 172 1.13 -1.31 11.21
C VAL A 172 1.45 -2.77 11.00
N CYS A 173 0.42 -3.60 11.00
CA CYS A 173 0.52 -5.02 10.71
C CYS A 173 -0.17 -5.31 9.38
N LEU A 174 0.61 -5.65 8.37
CA LEU A 174 0.12 -6.02 7.06
C LEU A 174 0.16 -7.53 6.90
N LYS A 175 -0.90 -8.09 6.35
CA LYS A 175 -1.06 -9.52 6.10
C LYS A 175 -1.51 -9.72 4.67
N ASN A 176 -1.02 -10.78 4.02
CA ASN A 176 -1.57 -11.13 2.72
C ASN A 176 -3.02 -11.62 2.86
N ALA A 177 -3.82 -11.37 1.86
CA ALA A 177 -5.14 -11.97 1.76
C ALA A 177 -5.04 -13.50 1.75
N PRO A 178 -6.05 -14.24 2.29
CA PRO A 178 -6.08 -15.68 2.16
C PRO A 178 -5.92 -16.09 0.70
N LEU A 179 -5.04 -17.06 0.43
CA LEU A 179 -4.85 -17.56 -0.91
C LEU A 179 -6.11 -18.26 -1.38
N PRO A 180 -6.59 -17.97 -2.60
CA PRO A 180 -7.69 -18.72 -3.17
C PRO A 180 -7.30 -20.18 -3.34
N MET A 181 -8.22 -21.09 -3.10
CA MET A 181 -7.99 -22.51 -3.37
C MET A 181 -7.79 -22.72 -4.88
N LYS A 182 -6.84 -23.58 -5.22
CA LYS A 182 -6.59 -23.97 -6.60
C LYS A 182 -7.63 -24.98 -7.04
N ILE A 183 -8.37 -24.70 -8.12
CA ILE A 183 -9.19 -25.69 -8.80
C ILE A 183 -8.26 -26.57 -9.64
N LEU A 184 -8.37 -27.86 -9.47
CA LEU A 184 -7.62 -28.85 -10.25
C LEU A 184 -8.30 -29.16 -11.59
N ASN A 185 -7.59 -29.83 -12.47
CA ASN A 185 -8.17 -30.36 -13.70
C ASN A 185 -9.21 -31.43 -13.38
N ASP A 186 -10.07 -31.73 -14.34
CA ASP A 186 -11.10 -32.74 -14.23
C ASP A 186 -10.49 -34.10 -13.85
N ASN A 187 -11.15 -34.77 -12.92
CA ASN A 187 -10.78 -36.09 -12.48
C ASN A 187 -9.33 -36.17 -12.01
N ALA A 188 -8.95 -35.26 -11.14
CA ALA A 188 -7.58 -35.15 -10.61
C ALA A 188 -7.22 -36.23 -9.55
N ILE A 189 -8.15 -37.04 -9.12
CA ILE A 189 -8.00 -38.04 -8.07
C ILE A 189 -7.80 -39.39 -8.69
N GLU A 190 -6.74 -40.10 -8.25
CA GLU A 190 -6.46 -41.48 -8.66
C GLU A 190 -6.37 -42.38 -7.43
N THR A 191 -7.11 -43.48 -7.46
CA THR A 191 -7.07 -44.51 -6.42
C THR A 191 -6.35 -45.75 -6.95
N THR A 192 -5.79 -46.53 -6.02
CA THR A 192 -5.17 -47.84 -6.31
C THR A 192 -5.83 -48.90 -5.48
N SER A 193 -6.22 -50.00 -6.11
CA SER A 193 -6.88 -51.14 -5.46
C SER A 193 -6.13 -51.60 -4.22
N SER A 194 -6.88 -51.87 -3.16
CA SER A 194 -6.39 -52.30 -1.86
C SER A 194 -5.41 -51.36 -1.16
N SER A 195 -5.37 -50.08 -1.59
CA SER A 195 -4.51 -49.03 -1.03
C SER A 195 -5.28 -47.91 -0.38
N THR A 196 -4.80 -47.40 0.74
CA THR A 196 -5.26 -46.14 1.35
C THR A 196 -4.56 -44.90 0.73
N THR A 197 -3.56 -45.11 -0.13
CA THR A 197 -2.83 -44.04 -0.80
C THR A 197 -3.63 -43.57 -2.00
N VAL A 198 -3.97 -42.31 -2.00
CA VAL A 198 -4.67 -41.63 -3.10
C VAL A 198 -3.74 -40.58 -3.72
N ARG A 199 -3.62 -40.65 -5.04
CA ARG A 199 -2.83 -39.68 -5.81
C ARG A 199 -3.66 -38.49 -6.24
N ILE A 200 -3.12 -37.29 -6.08
CA ILE A 200 -3.71 -36.03 -6.54
C ILE A 200 -2.88 -35.51 -7.71
N LYS A 201 -3.49 -35.37 -8.89
CA LYS A 201 -2.85 -34.73 -10.06
C LYS A 201 -2.87 -33.24 -9.90
N HIS A 202 -1.72 -32.66 -9.62
CA HIS A 202 -1.56 -31.23 -9.41
C HIS A 202 -0.19 -30.77 -9.88
N LYS A 203 -0.08 -30.45 -11.15
CA LYS A 203 1.19 -30.03 -11.75
C LYS A 203 1.66 -28.71 -11.14
N GLY A 204 2.93 -28.64 -10.77
CA GLY A 204 3.53 -27.43 -10.19
C GLY A 204 2.92 -27.05 -8.82
N HIS A 205 2.63 -28.05 -7.99
CA HIS A 205 1.92 -27.88 -6.72
C HIS A 205 2.70 -27.16 -5.63
N GLY A 206 4.04 -27.20 -5.63
CA GLY A 206 4.89 -26.58 -4.63
C GLY A 206 4.82 -27.15 -3.22
N PHE A 207 4.17 -28.31 -3.01
CA PHE A 207 4.15 -28.99 -1.74
C PHE A 207 5.42 -29.82 -1.52
N LEU A 208 5.80 -29.97 -0.26
CA LEU A 208 6.83 -30.91 0.21
C LEU A 208 6.16 -32.07 0.96
N PRO A 209 6.85 -33.22 1.11
CA PRO A 209 6.40 -34.26 2.02
C PRO A 209 6.14 -33.71 3.43
N ASN A 210 5.06 -34.18 4.05
CA ASN A 210 4.53 -33.71 5.33
C ASN A 210 3.82 -32.34 5.31
N ASP A 211 3.72 -31.66 4.18
CA ASP A 211 2.90 -30.46 4.09
C ASP A 211 1.42 -30.76 4.29
N PRO A 212 0.68 -29.90 5.02
CA PRO A 212 -0.76 -30.04 5.12
C PRO A 212 -1.42 -29.51 3.83
N VAL A 213 -2.39 -30.25 3.33
CA VAL A 213 -3.23 -29.88 2.21
C VAL A 213 -4.69 -30.05 2.57
N THR A 214 -5.53 -29.11 2.20
CA THR A 214 -6.99 -29.24 2.32
C THR A 214 -7.58 -29.50 0.96
N ILE A 215 -8.36 -30.55 0.84
CA ILE A 215 -9.02 -31.02 -0.41
C ILE A 215 -10.52 -30.86 -0.23
N LEU A 216 -11.18 -30.15 -1.15
CA LEU A 216 -12.62 -29.89 -1.13
C LEU A 216 -13.21 -29.97 -2.54
N GLY A 217 -14.53 -29.88 -2.63
CA GLY A 217 -15.28 -29.68 -3.87
C GLY A 217 -15.64 -30.92 -4.63
N MET A 218 -15.41 -32.13 -4.10
CA MET A 218 -15.99 -33.35 -4.64
C MET A 218 -17.43 -33.51 -4.16
N ASP A 219 -18.25 -34.21 -4.93
CA ASP A 219 -19.59 -34.60 -4.49
C ASP A 219 -19.48 -35.56 -3.31
N SER A 220 -20.08 -35.23 -2.18
CA SER A 220 -20.01 -36.01 -0.93
C SER A 220 -20.74 -37.35 -1.02
N SER A 221 -21.61 -37.54 -1.99
CA SER A 221 -22.33 -38.79 -2.24
C SER A 221 -21.63 -39.74 -3.23
N ALA A 222 -20.56 -39.26 -3.87
CA ALA A 222 -19.82 -40.03 -4.85
C ALA A 222 -18.76 -40.93 -4.24
N THR A 223 -18.31 -41.94 -5.01
CA THR A 223 -17.18 -42.80 -4.69
C THR A 223 -16.18 -42.79 -5.83
N ILE A 224 -14.93 -43.02 -5.53
CA ILE A 224 -13.85 -43.21 -6.51
C ILE A 224 -13.15 -44.55 -6.15
N GLY A 225 -13.21 -45.51 -7.05
CA GLY A 225 -12.70 -46.83 -6.77
C GLY A 225 -13.31 -47.50 -5.52
N GLY A 226 -14.63 -47.27 -5.26
CA GLY A 226 -15.30 -47.75 -4.07
C GLY A 226 -15.06 -46.90 -2.81
N LEU A 227 -14.09 -46.03 -2.82
CA LEU A 227 -13.74 -45.14 -1.69
C LEU A 227 -14.65 -43.90 -1.68
N ALA A 228 -15.37 -43.67 -0.60
CA ALA A 228 -16.19 -42.47 -0.47
C ALA A 228 -15.35 -41.18 -0.56
N THR A 229 -15.80 -40.20 -1.33
CA THR A 229 -15.10 -38.93 -1.52
C THR A 229 -14.88 -38.18 -0.21
N THR A 230 -15.77 -38.33 0.76
CA THR A 230 -15.65 -37.77 2.13
C THR A 230 -14.39 -38.27 2.87
N GLN A 231 -13.89 -39.44 2.53
CA GLN A 231 -12.67 -39.97 3.12
C GLN A 231 -11.38 -39.42 2.50
N ILE A 232 -11.51 -38.82 1.31
CA ILE A 232 -10.44 -38.11 0.60
C ILE A 232 -10.43 -36.63 0.95
N MET A 233 -11.62 -36.00 1.07
CA MET A 233 -11.79 -34.60 1.37
C MET A 233 -11.31 -34.24 2.78
N GLY A 234 -11.14 -32.94 3.02
CA GLY A 234 -10.70 -32.38 4.29
C GLY A 234 -9.22 -32.12 4.37
N SER A 235 -8.71 -31.95 5.57
CA SER A 235 -7.28 -31.73 5.83
C SER A 235 -6.53 -33.06 5.75
N LYS A 236 -5.51 -33.11 4.92
CA LYS A 236 -4.64 -34.27 4.67
C LYS A 236 -3.18 -33.85 4.80
N THR A 237 -2.30 -34.82 4.91
CA THR A 237 -0.85 -34.63 4.87
C THR A 237 -0.29 -35.21 3.57
N VAL A 238 0.53 -34.44 2.87
CA VAL A 238 1.22 -34.85 1.67
C VAL A 238 2.26 -35.91 2.07
N GLN A 239 2.24 -37.08 1.40
CA GLN A 239 3.16 -38.18 1.69
C GLN A 239 4.34 -38.19 0.73
N ALA A 240 4.10 -38.49 -0.53
CA ALA A 240 5.08 -38.47 -1.59
C ALA A 240 4.70 -37.45 -2.64
N ILE A 241 5.69 -36.92 -3.32
CA ILE A 241 5.54 -35.90 -4.34
C ILE A 241 6.28 -36.28 -5.60
N ASP A 242 5.75 -35.83 -6.72
CA ASP A 242 6.46 -35.70 -7.97
C ASP A 242 6.02 -34.41 -8.67
N TRP A 243 6.61 -34.07 -9.79
CA TRP A 243 6.30 -32.82 -10.48
C TRP A 243 4.86 -32.72 -11.03
N THR A 244 4.18 -33.87 -11.19
CA THR A 244 2.81 -33.95 -11.71
C THR A 244 1.74 -34.04 -10.64
N GLY A 245 2.14 -34.30 -9.38
CA GLY A 245 1.20 -34.44 -8.28
C GLY A 245 1.82 -34.93 -6.98
N TYR A 246 0.97 -35.33 -6.08
CA TYR A 246 1.35 -35.83 -4.76
C TYR A 246 0.37 -36.89 -4.28
N THR A 247 0.75 -37.63 -3.25
CA THR A 247 -0.12 -38.61 -2.60
C THR A 247 -0.53 -38.18 -1.22
N VAL A 248 -1.74 -38.57 -0.81
CA VAL A 248 -2.28 -38.42 0.53
C VAL A 248 -2.88 -39.71 1.01
N THR A 249 -3.04 -39.88 2.34
CA THR A 249 -3.72 -41.05 2.91
C THR A 249 -5.20 -40.78 3.04
N ALA A 250 -6.04 -41.65 2.49
CA ALA A 250 -7.49 -41.64 2.67
C ALA A 250 -7.91 -42.32 3.96
N GLY A 251 -9.18 -42.23 4.33
CA GLY A 251 -9.72 -42.85 5.55
C GLY A 251 -9.92 -44.36 5.45
N ALA A 252 -9.93 -44.94 4.23
CA ALA A 252 -10.05 -46.38 3.97
C ALA A 252 -9.26 -46.77 2.71
N ALA A 253 -9.10 -48.05 2.45
CA ALA A 253 -8.54 -48.54 1.20
C ALA A 253 -9.57 -48.50 0.07
N ALA A 254 -9.11 -48.24 -1.15
CA ALA A 254 -9.94 -48.31 -2.33
C ALA A 254 -10.15 -49.77 -2.77
N ASP A 255 -11.31 -50.06 -3.33
CA ASP A 255 -11.67 -51.41 -3.82
C ASP A 255 -11.09 -51.68 -5.21
N SER A 256 -10.85 -50.64 -6.00
CA SER A 256 -10.34 -50.73 -7.37
C SER A 256 -9.46 -49.56 -7.75
N ASP A 257 -8.68 -49.70 -8.79
CA ASP A 257 -8.03 -48.63 -9.52
C ASP A 257 -9.11 -47.79 -10.21
N ASP A 258 -9.12 -46.48 -9.98
CA ASP A 258 -10.09 -45.61 -10.60
C ASP A 258 -9.57 -44.14 -10.66
N ILE A 259 -10.19 -43.33 -11.54
CA ILE A 259 -9.86 -41.94 -11.73
C ILE A 259 -11.16 -41.13 -11.61
N GLY A 260 -11.19 -40.14 -10.72
CA GLY A 260 -12.41 -39.38 -10.47
C GLY A 260 -12.17 -38.05 -9.79
N GLY A 261 -13.22 -37.57 -9.13
CA GLY A 261 -13.23 -36.29 -8.40
C GLY A 261 -14.06 -35.20 -9.07
N GLY A 262 -14.29 -35.33 -10.40
CA GLY A 262 -15.07 -34.36 -11.16
C GLY A 262 -14.32 -33.01 -11.39
N VAL A 263 -15.08 -32.00 -11.77
CA VAL A 263 -14.56 -30.69 -12.25
C VAL A 263 -14.32 -29.67 -11.13
N ASN A 264 -14.78 -29.96 -9.92
CA ASN A 264 -14.80 -28.96 -8.84
C ASN A 264 -13.77 -29.23 -7.73
N VAL A 265 -12.86 -30.15 -7.92
CA VAL A 265 -11.82 -30.46 -6.91
C VAL A 265 -10.97 -29.22 -6.66
N LYS A 266 -10.92 -28.79 -5.41
CA LYS A 266 -10.14 -27.62 -4.96
C LYS A 266 -9.15 -28.04 -3.90
N VAL A 267 -7.95 -27.49 -3.99
CA VAL A 267 -6.90 -27.74 -3.00
C VAL A 267 -6.33 -26.44 -2.47
N SER A 268 -5.95 -26.43 -1.20
CA SER A 268 -5.24 -25.30 -0.61
C SER A 268 -3.87 -25.14 -1.29
N LYS A 269 -3.42 -23.91 -1.42
CA LYS A 269 -2.07 -23.58 -1.88
C LYS A 269 -1.16 -23.33 -0.69
N ASN A 270 0.10 -23.69 -0.82
CA ASN A 270 1.17 -23.14 -0.02
C ASN A 270 1.72 -21.90 -0.70
N ILE A 271 2.34 -21.00 0.07
CA ILE A 271 3.24 -19.98 -0.43
C ILE A 271 4.64 -20.38 0.01
N PRO A 272 5.32 -21.27 -0.71
CA PRO A 272 6.73 -21.46 -0.49
C PRO A 272 7.45 -20.20 -0.98
N TRP A 273 8.41 -19.73 -0.21
CA TRP A 273 9.26 -18.65 -0.65
C TRP A 273 10.65 -18.79 -0.05
N SER A 274 11.66 -18.51 -0.84
CA SER A 274 13.06 -18.51 -0.43
C SER A 274 13.56 -17.10 -0.20
N VAL A 275 13.08 -16.16 -1.00
CA VAL A 275 13.42 -14.75 -0.89
C VAL A 275 12.15 -13.91 -1.06
N MET A 276 12.03 -12.90 -0.25
CA MET A 276 11.00 -11.87 -0.38
C MET A 276 11.65 -10.54 -0.69
N TYR A 277 11.13 -9.87 -1.71
CA TYR A 277 11.37 -8.47 -1.98
C TYR A 277 10.19 -7.68 -1.46
N LEU A 278 10.41 -6.98 -0.34
CA LEU A 278 9.44 -6.06 0.21
C LEU A 278 9.71 -4.66 -0.31
N ASN A 279 8.76 -4.09 -0.98
CA ASN A 279 8.81 -2.72 -1.47
C ASN A 279 7.81 -1.88 -0.67
N GLU A 280 8.30 -1.06 0.23
CA GLU A 280 7.51 -0.15 1.04
C GLU A 280 7.79 1.29 0.63
N GLN A 281 6.73 2.04 0.38
CA GLN A 281 6.79 3.48 0.15
C GLN A 281 6.68 4.19 1.49
N LYS A 282 7.80 4.73 1.98
CA LYS A 282 7.91 5.38 3.30
C LYS A 282 8.25 6.85 3.15
N LEU A 283 7.60 7.68 3.95
CA LEU A 283 7.98 9.06 4.20
C LEU A 283 8.39 9.17 5.68
N MET A 284 9.64 9.55 5.94
CA MET A 284 10.16 9.72 7.29
C MET A 284 10.61 11.16 7.49
N PRO A 285 9.78 12.03 8.06
CA PRO A 285 10.18 13.37 8.47
C PRO A 285 11.34 13.34 9.49
N THR A 286 12.07 14.43 9.61
CA THR A 286 13.10 14.59 10.64
C THR A 286 12.52 14.29 12.02
N THR A 287 13.25 13.59 12.87
CA THR A 287 12.84 13.12 14.21
C THR A 287 11.88 11.95 14.23
N THR A 288 11.64 11.31 13.09
CA THR A 288 10.84 10.07 13.00
C THR A 288 11.71 8.89 12.60
N ASN A 289 11.27 7.70 12.94
CA ASN A 289 11.91 6.45 12.53
C ASN A 289 10.85 5.37 12.22
N MET A 290 11.21 4.44 11.35
CA MET A 290 10.36 3.34 10.97
C MET A 290 11.21 2.10 10.68
N TYR A 291 10.90 0.99 11.31
CA TYR A 291 11.55 -0.28 11.03
C TYR A 291 10.52 -1.38 10.82
N THR A 292 10.85 -2.31 9.96
CA THR A 292 9.96 -3.38 9.53
C THR A 292 10.52 -4.73 9.93
N GLN A 293 9.64 -5.62 10.36
CA GLN A 293 9.93 -7.00 10.70
C GLN A 293 8.97 -7.91 9.93
N ILE A 294 9.44 -9.07 9.53
CA ILE A 294 8.68 -10.01 8.70
C ILE A 294 8.66 -11.36 9.36
N LYS A 295 7.54 -12.05 9.30
CA LYS A 295 7.45 -13.47 9.62
C LYS A 295 6.52 -14.21 8.67
N GLY A 296 6.80 -15.51 8.50
CA GLY A 296 5.86 -16.42 7.89
C GLY A 296 4.84 -16.92 8.90
N THR A 297 3.62 -17.11 8.47
CA THR A 297 2.54 -17.64 9.32
C THR A 297 1.88 -18.85 8.67
N THR A 298 1.29 -19.72 9.48
CA THR A 298 0.54 -20.88 8.97
C THR A 298 -0.82 -20.53 8.36
N GLY A 299 -1.21 -19.26 8.40
CA GLY A 299 -2.45 -18.74 7.83
C GLY A 299 -3.73 -19.05 8.61
N LYS A 300 -3.62 -19.76 9.73
CA LYS A 300 -4.81 -20.16 10.52
C LYS A 300 -5.02 -19.36 11.79
N SER A 301 -3.99 -18.78 12.36
CA SER A 301 -4.09 -18.04 13.61
C SER A 301 -2.99 -17.00 13.70
N TYR A 302 -3.32 -15.86 14.24
CA TYR A 302 -2.34 -14.82 14.60
C TYR A 302 -1.67 -15.10 15.94
N ALA A 303 -2.03 -16.17 16.62
CA ALA A 303 -1.58 -16.56 17.95
C ALA A 303 -0.99 -17.98 18.01
N GLY A 304 -0.54 -18.53 16.89
CA GLY A 304 0.04 -19.89 16.82
C GLY A 304 1.52 -19.92 17.14
N THR A 305 2.10 -21.10 17.00
CA THR A 305 3.55 -21.38 17.00
C THR A 305 4.18 -20.73 15.77
N GLU A 306 4.29 -19.44 15.78
CA GLU A 306 4.80 -18.66 14.67
C GLU A 306 6.29 -18.44 14.87
N THR A 307 6.99 -18.40 13.76
CA THR A 307 8.42 -18.06 13.73
C THR A 307 8.66 -16.66 14.27
N ALA A 308 9.83 -16.42 14.83
CA ALA A 308 10.24 -15.11 15.26
C ALA A 308 10.24 -14.12 14.09
N TYR A 309 9.95 -12.86 14.37
CA TYR A 309 10.12 -11.81 13.38
C TYR A 309 11.58 -11.67 13.00
N GLN A 310 11.86 -11.63 11.72
CA GLN A 310 13.17 -11.22 11.22
C GLN A 310 13.18 -9.70 11.10
N LYS A 311 14.11 -9.07 11.81
CA LYS A 311 14.31 -7.64 11.71
C LYS A 311 14.97 -7.33 10.37
N GLU A 312 14.42 -6.36 9.68
CA GLU A 312 15.03 -5.78 8.51
C GLU A 312 16.32 -5.04 8.91
N ASP A 313 17.41 -5.27 8.19
CA ASP A 313 18.65 -4.56 8.44
C ASP A 313 18.48 -3.06 8.18
N ASP A 314 19.00 -2.24 9.10
CA ASP A 314 18.95 -0.78 9.08
C ASP A 314 19.75 -0.13 7.91
N PHE A 315 20.19 -0.92 6.93
CA PHE A 315 20.98 -0.46 5.80
C PHE A 315 20.27 0.58 4.90
N PHE A 316 19.03 0.89 5.20
CA PHE A 316 18.20 1.69 4.32
C PHE A 316 17.59 2.91 5.02
N ASN A 317 18.42 3.70 5.68
CA ASN A 317 17.99 5.03 6.07
C ASN A 317 17.62 5.82 4.83
N ILE A 318 16.32 5.98 4.63
CA ILE A 318 15.80 6.89 3.63
C ILE A 318 16.23 8.29 4.05
N ASP A 319 16.81 9.05 3.13
CA ASP A 319 17.10 10.45 3.33
C ASP A 319 15.81 11.17 3.78
N THR A 320 15.72 11.41 5.08
CA THR A 320 14.55 11.98 5.75
C THR A 320 14.26 13.43 5.32
N ASN A 321 15.17 14.04 4.57
CA ASN A 321 15.02 15.39 4.06
C ASN A 321 14.25 15.47 2.74
N LYS A 322 13.77 14.36 2.19
CA LYS A 322 13.03 14.36 0.93
C LYS A 322 11.55 14.20 1.18
N THR A 323 10.76 15.13 0.65
CA THR A 323 9.31 15.10 0.65
C THR A 323 8.71 14.13 -0.38
N GLN A 324 9.56 13.42 -1.13
CA GLN A 324 9.13 12.46 -2.14
C GLN A 324 9.24 11.04 -1.61
N TYR A 325 8.21 10.26 -1.85
CA TYR A 325 8.21 8.83 -1.61
C TYR A 325 9.25 8.16 -2.52
N LYS A 326 10.19 7.43 -1.93
CA LYS A 326 11.14 6.62 -2.69
C LYS A 326 10.87 5.15 -2.41
N PRO A 327 10.61 4.36 -3.44
CA PRO A 327 10.56 2.91 -3.29
C PRO A 327 11.95 2.41 -2.92
N LYS A 328 12.03 1.59 -1.88
CA LYS A 328 13.21 0.81 -1.56
C LYS A 328 12.78 -0.63 -1.40
N PRO A 329 13.21 -1.50 -2.30
CA PRO A 329 13.00 -2.92 -2.13
C PRO A 329 13.90 -3.43 -0.99
N TYR A 330 13.31 -4.17 -0.08
CA TYR A 330 14.04 -4.92 0.95
C TYR A 330 14.10 -6.38 0.52
N VAL A 331 15.26 -6.98 0.70
CA VAL A 331 15.46 -8.40 0.41
C VAL A 331 15.56 -9.13 1.74
N VAL A 332 14.63 -10.05 1.96
CA VAL A 332 14.66 -10.95 3.12
C VAL A 332 14.84 -12.35 2.59
N ALA A 333 15.94 -12.99 2.97
CA ALA A 333 16.18 -14.38 2.67
C ALA A 333 15.46 -15.26 3.68
N ASN A 334 14.71 -16.22 3.19
CA ASN A 334 14.15 -17.26 4.01
C ASN A 334 15.19 -18.38 4.16
N ASN A 335 15.99 -18.33 5.23
CA ASN A 335 16.97 -19.36 5.54
C ASN A 335 16.32 -20.58 6.22
N ALA A 336 15.08 -20.91 5.88
CA ALA A 336 14.36 -22.05 6.48
C ALA A 336 15.10 -23.39 6.32
N ILE A 337 15.97 -23.48 5.33
CA ILE A 337 16.86 -24.62 5.15
C ILE A 337 17.93 -24.66 6.24
N GLU A 338 18.38 -23.51 6.73
CA GLU A 338 19.44 -23.42 7.73
C GLU A 338 18.92 -23.28 9.15
N THR A 339 17.76 -22.65 9.35
CA THR A 339 17.31 -22.24 10.68
C THR A 339 16.01 -22.87 11.16
N SER A 340 15.29 -23.63 10.38
CA SER A 340 13.95 -24.18 10.70
C SER A 340 12.91 -23.14 11.17
N GLU A 341 13.23 -21.86 11.14
CA GLU A 341 12.43 -20.79 11.71
C GLU A 341 11.26 -20.38 10.82
N LEU A 342 11.37 -20.60 9.51
CA LEU A 342 10.29 -20.38 8.55
C LEU A 342 9.92 -21.73 7.94
N GLY A 343 9.16 -22.51 8.67
CA GLY A 343 8.85 -23.90 8.30
C GLY A 343 8.22 -24.04 6.91
N SER A 344 8.36 -25.22 6.31
CA SER A 344 7.78 -25.64 5.03
C SER A 344 6.25 -25.45 4.92
N ASN A 345 5.59 -25.11 6.02
CA ASN A 345 4.15 -24.92 6.14
C ASN A 345 3.69 -23.47 6.08
N VAL A 346 4.57 -22.56 5.69
CA VAL A 346 4.22 -21.14 5.60
C VAL A 346 3.17 -20.91 4.50
N LYS A 347 1.98 -20.51 4.89
CA LYS A 347 0.86 -20.24 3.99
C LYS A 347 0.56 -18.78 3.82
N SER A 348 1.12 -17.95 4.67
CA SER A 348 0.97 -16.51 4.62
C SER A 348 2.18 -15.82 5.23
N LEU A 349 2.23 -14.52 5.05
CA LEU A 349 3.27 -13.68 5.63
C LEU A 349 2.62 -12.54 6.41
N GLU A 350 3.35 -12.05 7.38
CA GLU A 350 2.98 -10.88 8.16
C GLU A 350 4.16 -9.91 8.16
N VAL A 351 3.88 -8.68 7.79
CA VAL A 351 4.82 -7.56 7.80
C VAL A 351 4.42 -6.65 8.93
N TYR A 352 5.32 -6.43 9.87
CA TYR A 352 5.10 -5.69 11.09
C TYR A 352 6.00 -4.45 11.10
N THR A 353 5.41 -3.30 10.86
CA THR A 353 6.14 -2.03 10.77
C THR A 353 5.88 -1.21 12.02
N THR A 354 6.95 -0.92 12.76
CA THR A 354 6.93 -0.03 13.91
C THR A 354 7.28 1.37 13.48
N MET A 355 6.46 2.33 13.88
CA MET A 355 6.60 3.75 13.61
C MET A 355 6.91 4.48 14.90
N LEU A 356 7.92 5.35 14.90
CA LEU A 356 8.36 6.12 16.05
C LEU A 356 8.48 7.59 15.69
N THR A 357 8.09 8.46 16.61
CA THR A 357 8.34 9.89 16.51
C THR A 357 8.83 10.46 17.84
N GLN A 358 9.69 11.46 17.76
CA GLN A 358 10.13 12.26 18.93
C GLN A 358 9.37 13.59 19.03
N ASN A 359 8.48 13.87 18.07
CA ASN A 359 7.73 15.11 18.00
C ASN A 359 6.28 14.84 17.60
N THR A 360 5.32 15.30 18.41
CA THR A 360 3.89 15.12 18.19
C THR A 360 3.32 15.83 16.94
N HIS A 361 4.10 16.70 16.30
CA HIS A 361 3.66 17.39 15.07
C HIS A 361 4.00 16.64 13.79
N VAL A 362 4.81 15.59 13.88
CA VAL A 362 5.20 14.77 12.74
C VAL A 362 5.12 13.29 13.07
N THR A 363 4.78 12.49 12.07
CA THR A 363 4.75 11.02 12.13
C THR A 363 5.40 10.46 10.88
N PRO A 364 6.03 9.29 10.93
CA PRO A 364 6.36 8.60 9.68
C PRO A 364 5.08 8.14 8.99
N LEU A 365 5.11 8.01 7.68
CA LEU A 365 3.97 7.62 6.86
C LEU A 365 4.35 6.44 5.97
N LEU A 366 3.48 5.43 5.94
CA LEU A 366 3.58 4.27 5.07
C LEU A 366 2.44 4.33 4.05
N ASP A 367 2.79 4.41 2.76
CA ASP A 367 1.81 4.38 1.68
C ASP A 367 1.44 2.93 1.35
N LEU A 368 0.28 2.50 1.80
CA LEU A 368 -0.21 1.14 1.62
C LEU A 368 -0.59 0.83 0.16
N GLN A 369 -0.99 1.83 -0.61
CA GLN A 369 -1.40 1.61 -2.01
C GLN A 369 -0.22 1.33 -2.93
N ARG A 370 0.96 1.82 -2.55
CA ARG A 370 2.20 1.64 -3.30
C ARG A 370 3.17 0.66 -2.65
N SER A 371 2.76 -0.01 -1.59
CA SER A 371 3.55 -1.06 -0.95
C SER A 371 3.21 -2.42 -1.53
N SER A 372 4.21 -3.26 -1.74
CA SER A 372 4.05 -4.60 -2.32
C SER A 372 5.11 -5.57 -1.81
N ALA A 373 4.79 -6.86 -1.84
CA ALA A 373 5.75 -7.92 -1.56
C ALA A 373 5.80 -8.90 -2.75
N THR A 374 7.00 -9.14 -3.26
CA THR A 374 7.25 -10.14 -4.29
C THR A 374 7.97 -11.33 -3.66
N LEU A 375 7.39 -12.50 -3.77
CA LEU A 375 7.93 -13.73 -3.23
C LEU A 375 8.56 -14.55 -4.35
N ILE A 376 9.78 -15.02 -4.14
CA ILE A 376 10.53 -15.86 -5.06
C ILE A 376 10.85 -17.17 -4.36
N ASP A 377 10.57 -18.27 -5.01
CA ASP A 377 10.89 -19.62 -4.55
C ASP A 377 11.97 -20.23 -5.42
N TYR A 378 13.12 -20.52 -4.80
CA TYR A 378 14.23 -21.23 -5.44
C TYR A 378 14.00 -22.74 -5.29
N GLN A 379 13.39 -23.35 -6.28
CA GLN A 379 13.09 -24.78 -6.23
C GLN A 379 14.33 -25.66 -6.43
N ILE A 380 15.39 -25.13 -7.01
CA ILE A 380 16.64 -25.85 -7.31
C ILE A 380 17.35 -26.27 -6.02
N ASP A 381 17.37 -25.42 -5.00
CA ASP A 381 18.09 -25.65 -3.74
C ASP A 381 17.24 -26.37 -2.69
N ARG A 382 15.99 -26.73 -3.00
CA ARG A 382 15.14 -27.47 -2.08
C ARG A 382 15.51 -28.96 -2.08
N GLN A 383 16.42 -29.30 -1.23
CA GLN A 383 16.62 -30.71 -0.86
C GLN A 383 15.59 -31.06 0.23
N ALA A 384 14.76 -32.06 -0.05
CA ALA A 384 13.99 -32.71 1.00
C ALA A 384 14.97 -33.34 1.99
N SER A 385 14.97 -32.91 3.23
CA SER A 385 15.84 -33.43 4.27
C SER A 385 15.63 -34.95 4.36
N GLY A 386 16.62 -35.73 3.92
CA GLY A 386 16.74 -37.16 4.18
C GLY A 386 16.09 -38.13 3.19
N ALA A 387 15.45 -37.71 2.13
CA ALA A 387 14.94 -38.61 1.10
C ALA A 387 15.49 -38.23 -0.29
N ALA A 388 16.00 -39.19 -0.99
CA ALA A 388 16.55 -39.07 -2.35
C ALA A 388 15.49 -38.75 -3.44
N THR A 389 14.32 -38.26 -3.07
CA THR A 389 13.22 -37.94 -3.96
C THR A 389 12.98 -36.43 -3.93
N GLY A 390 14.03 -35.66 -4.24
CA GLY A 390 13.90 -34.27 -4.55
C GLY A 390 12.97 -34.07 -5.75
N PHE A 391 12.46 -32.87 -5.91
CA PHE A 391 11.82 -32.43 -7.14
C PHE A 391 12.67 -32.86 -8.32
N ASN A 392 12.06 -33.44 -9.34
CA ASN A 392 12.72 -33.57 -10.63
C ASN A 392 12.95 -32.18 -11.20
N VAL A 393 14.11 -31.62 -10.90
CA VAL A 393 14.59 -30.40 -11.49
C VAL A 393 14.78 -30.66 -12.99
N PRO A 394 14.41 -29.72 -13.88
CA PRO A 394 14.73 -29.82 -15.28
C PRO A 394 16.19 -30.24 -15.49
N ILE A 395 16.41 -31.09 -16.44
CA ILE A 395 17.73 -31.71 -16.66
C ILE A 395 18.86 -30.71 -16.88
N GLU A 396 18.55 -29.56 -17.38
CA GLU A 396 19.51 -28.47 -17.59
C GLU A 396 20.16 -27.94 -16.32
N TYR A 397 19.56 -28.19 -15.17
CA TYR A 397 20.08 -27.69 -13.86
C TYR A 397 20.86 -28.77 -13.11
N VAL A 398 20.76 -30.01 -13.51
CA VAL A 398 21.43 -31.13 -12.84
C VAL A 398 22.96 -31.07 -12.98
N ALA A 399 23.44 -30.42 -14.04
CA ALA A 399 24.88 -30.29 -14.31
C ALA A 399 25.60 -29.30 -13.39
N GLU A 400 24.87 -28.40 -12.75
CA GLU A 400 25.43 -27.35 -11.90
C GLU A 400 25.41 -27.70 -10.42
N THR A 401 24.72 -28.75 -10.05
CA THR A 401 24.71 -29.20 -8.67
C THR A 401 26.01 -29.92 -8.38
N ASN A 402 26.90 -29.29 -7.68
CA ASN A 402 28.03 -29.95 -7.08
C ASN A 402 27.53 -31.04 -6.14
N ALA A 403 27.96 -32.24 -6.34
CA ALA A 403 27.67 -33.41 -5.50
C ALA A 403 28.04 -33.21 -4.01
N THR A 404 28.60 -32.10 -3.64
CA THR A 404 29.05 -31.71 -2.30
C THR A 404 28.18 -30.66 -1.64
N GLY A 405 26.96 -30.40 -2.12
CA GLY A 405 26.05 -29.47 -1.46
C GLY A 405 26.48 -28.00 -1.51
N GLY A 406 27.30 -27.64 -2.48
CA GLY A 406 27.61 -26.26 -2.75
C GLY A 406 26.40 -25.60 -3.41
N SER A 407 26.04 -24.43 -2.94
CA SER A 407 25.05 -23.56 -3.58
C SER A 407 25.38 -23.45 -5.07
N ALA A 408 24.36 -23.60 -5.91
CA ALA A 408 24.46 -23.15 -7.28
C ALA A 408 24.75 -21.64 -7.27
N ALA A 409 25.69 -21.21 -8.10
CA ALA A 409 26.13 -19.85 -8.23
C ALA A 409 24.99 -18.93 -8.75
#